data_a7c13c4c58655d7c8b3a465def312512
#
_entry.id   a7c13c4c58655d7c8b3a465def312512
#
_cell.length_a   1.000
_cell.length_b   1.000
_cell.length_c   1.000
_cell.angle_alpha   90.00
_cell.angle_beta   90.00
_cell.angle_gamma   90.00
#
_symmetry.space_group_name_H-M   'P 1'
#
loop_
_entity.id
_entity.type
_entity.pdbx_description
1 polymer ?
#
loop_
_entity_poly.entity_id
_entity_poly.type
_entity_poly.pdbx_seq_one_letter_code
_entity_poly.pdbx_strand_id
1 'polypeptide(L)'
;MEIPDGVTNIGDGAFNICSSLTEIIIPKTVTSIGEGAFLSCVGLKQIDVEEGNQQYTSVAGVLFDKEKTVLIQYPTSKPEVSYAIPNGITKIEYYAFFYCENLDSISIPSSVLYIDEGAFLDCKNIKDIYYSGSEAQWKNICIEEHNESITNANIHYNHTHDYKATVTEPTCTERGYTTYTCSVCGDSYKGSYVDPLGHNYKNGTCTRCGVKDPNYKPQADFTDVAAGSYCYDAVQWAVANGITKGTDTTHFSPSATCTRGQVVTFLYRAQ
;
A
#
# COMPACT_ATOMS: atom_id res chain seq x y z
N MET A 1 7.94 -7.12 -10.42
CA MET A 1 8.71 -6.83 -11.66
C MET A 1 8.40 -5.41 -12.07
N GLU A 2 9.39 -4.66 -12.51
CA GLU A 2 9.21 -3.32 -13.09
C GLU A 2 9.39 -3.39 -14.60
N ILE A 3 8.47 -2.79 -15.34
CA ILE A 3 8.61 -2.57 -16.78
C ILE A 3 9.50 -1.34 -16.97
N PRO A 4 10.54 -1.37 -17.82
CA PRO A 4 11.45 -0.24 -18.00
C PRO A 4 10.73 1.05 -18.43
N ASP A 5 11.23 2.19 -17.94
CA ASP A 5 10.81 3.51 -18.41
C ASP A 5 10.99 3.61 -19.93
N GLY A 6 10.01 4.22 -20.62
CA GLY A 6 10.01 4.38 -22.06
C GLY A 6 9.25 3.28 -22.83
N VAL A 7 8.84 2.19 -22.17
CA VAL A 7 7.88 1.26 -22.77
C VAL A 7 6.51 1.95 -22.87
N THR A 8 5.95 1.95 -24.06
CA THR A 8 4.65 2.60 -24.34
C THR A 8 3.54 1.61 -24.64
N ASN A 9 3.89 0.36 -24.98
CA ASN A 9 2.94 -0.69 -25.36
C ASN A 9 3.29 -2.01 -24.68
N ILE A 10 2.30 -2.64 -24.05
CA ILE A 10 2.32 -4.03 -23.62
C ILE A 10 1.45 -4.80 -24.62
N GLY A 11 2.06 -5.66 -25.42
CA GLY A 11 1.36 -6.39 -26.48
C GLY A 11 0.41 -7.48 -25.98
N ASP A 12 -0.38 -8.05 -26.89
CA ASP A 12 -1.27 -9.17 -26.58
C ASP A 12 -0.49 -10.34 -26.00
N GLY A 13 -0.95 -10.87 -24.88
CA GLY A 13 -0.32 -11.98 -24.19
C GLY A 13 1.12 -11.74 -23.75
N ALA A 14 1.60 -10.50 -23.63
CA ALA A 14 3.01 -10.17 -23.36
C ALA A 14 3.58 -10.86 -22.11
N PHE A 15 2.75 -11.11 -21.09
CA PHE A 15 3.11 -11.83 -19.88
C PHE A 15 2.34 -13.15 -19.73
N ASN A 16 1.75 -13.65 -20.84
CA ASN A 16 0.99 -14.90 -20.77
C ASN A 16 1.83 -16.05 -20.19
N ILE A 17 1.22 -16.81 -19.25
CA ILE A 17 1.86 -17.96 -18.58
C ILE A 17 3.11 -17.57 -17.74
N CYS A 18 3.27 -16.32 -17.36
CA CYS A 18 4.32 -15.90 -16.42
C CYS A 18 3.98 -16.32 -14.98
N SER A 19 4.02 -17.63 -14.69
CA SER A 19 3.58 -18.21 -13.41
C SER A 19 4.38 -17.75 -12.18
N SER A 20 5.62 -17.31 -12.39
CA SER A 20 6.49 -16.77 -11.31
C SER A 20 6.29 -15.27 -11.07
N LEU A 21 5.47 -14.59 -11.89
CA LEU A 21 5.20 -13.18 -11.73
C LEU A 21 4.22 -12.96 -10.57
N THR A 22 4.68 -12.35 -9.48
CA THR A 22 3.84 -12.08 -8.29
C THR A 22 3.30 -10.66 -8.25
N GLU A 23 4.06 -9.72 -8.77
CA GLU A 23 3.74 -8.29 -8.77
C GLU A 23 4.31 -7.64 -10.03
N ILE A 24 3.58 -6.66 -10.58
CA ILE A 24 4.03 -5.87 -11.72
C ILE A 24 3.67 -4.40 -11.53
N ILE A 25 4.58 -3.52 -11.92
CA ILE A 25 4.36 -2.08 -11.94
C ILE A 25 4.32 -1.63 -13.41
N ILE A 26 3.21 -1.01 -13.79
CA ILE A 26 2.97 -0.45 -15.13
C ILE A 26 3.43 1.01 -15.11
N PRO A 27 4.46 1.39 -15.90
CA PRO A 27 4.98 2.75 -15.90
C PRO A 27 3.97 3.77 -16.45
N LYS A 28 4.17 5.01 -16.10
CA LYS A 28 3.36 6.14 -16.62
C LYS A 28 3.44 6.33 -18.14
N THR A 29 4.46 5.76 -18.78
CA THR A 29 4.69 5.83 -20.23
C THR A 29 3.82 4.85 -21.01
N VAL A 30 3.26 3.81 -20.39
CA VAL A 30 2.41 2.82 -21.07
C VAL A 30 1.07 3.45 -21.45
N THR A 31 0.78 3.40 -22.76
CA THR A 31 -0.45 3.95 -23.36
C THR A 31 -1.37 2.86 -23.90
N SER A 32 -0.90 1.62 -24.04
CA SER A 32 -1.74 0.48 -24.45
C SER A 32 -1.32 -0.81 -23.78
N ILE A 33 -2.32 -1.63 -23.43
CA ILE A 33 -2.18 -2.98 -22.91
C ILE A 33 -3.07 -3.87 -23.78
N GLY A 34 -2.45 -4.89 -24.39
CA GLY A 34 -3.12 -5.81 -25.29
C GLY A 34 -3.96 -6.86 -24.58
N GLU A 35 -4.79 -7.57 -25.35
CA GLU A 35 -5.69 -8.60 -24.85
C GLU A 35 -4.90 -9.75 -24.19
N GLY A 36 -5.40 -10.20 -23.04
CA GLY A 36 -4.79 -11.31 -22.31
C GLY A 36 -3.32 -11.06 -21.90
N ALA A 37 -2.89 -9.81 -21.80
CA ALA A 37 -1.50 -9.47 -21.47
C ALA A 37 -0.99 -10.20 -20.22
N PHE A 38 -1.85 -10.43 -19.24
CA PHE A 38 -1.54 -11.11 -17.97
C PHE A 38 -2.21 -12.49 -17.84
N LEU A 39 -2.70 -13.06 -18.95
CA LEU A 39 -3.42 -14.33 -18.94
C LEU A 39 -2.53 -15.45 -18.37
N SER A 40 -3.13 -16.30 -17.53
CA SER A 40 -2.43 -17.43 -16.89
C SER A 40 -1.21 -17.05 -16.04
N CYS A 41 -1.12 -15.81 -15.56
CA CYS A 41 -0.16 -15.40 -14.54
C CYS A 41 -0.60 -15.91 -13.15
N VAL A 42 -0.59 -17.24 -12.96
CA VAL A 42 -1.15 -17.89 -11.76
C VAL A 42 -0.46 -17.51 -10.44
N GLY A 43 0.65 -16.80 -10.46
CA GLY A 43 1.32 -16.26 -9.28
C GLY A 43 0.97 -14.81 -8.96
N LEU A 44 0.24 -14.12 -9.86
CA LEU A 44 0.06 -12.67 -9.80
C LEU A 44 -0.90 -12.27 -8.67
N LYS A 45 -0.42 -11.42 -7.76
CA LYS A 45 -1.16 -10.92 -6.59
C LYS A 45 -1.47 -9.43 -6.68
N GLN A 46 -0.70 -8.68 -7.47
CA GLN A 46 -0.77 -7.23 -7.51
C GLN A 46 -0.33 -6.66 -8.86
N ILE A 47 -1.12 -5.73 -9.37
CA ILE A 47 -0.79 -4.89 -10.52
C ILE A 47 -0.87 -3.45 -10.05
N ASP A 48 0.26 -2.75 -10.05
CA ASP A 48 0.31 -1.32 -9.74
C ASP A 48 0.51 -0.51 -11.01
N VAL A 49 -0.01 0.70 -11.01
CA VAL A 49 0.17 1.68 -12.09
C VAL A 49 0.83 2.91 -11.50
N GLU A 50 1.93 3.36 -12.10
CA GLU A 50 2.63 4.57 -11.67
C GLU A 50 1.72 5.80 -11.70
N GLU A 51 1.90 6.66 -10.70
CA GLU A 51 1.24 7.96 -10.67
C GLU A 51 1.60 8.78 -11.93
N GLY A 52 0.59 9.42 -12.52
CA GLY A 52 0.77 10.17 -13.76
C GLY A 52 0.51 9.38 -15.05
N ASN A 53 0.26 8.07 -15.01
CA ASN A 53 -0.23 7.35 -16.18
C ASN A 53 -1.57 7.95 -16.62
N GLN A 54 -1.72 8.19 -17.95
CA GLN A 54 -2.87 8.88 -18.53
C GLN A 54 -3.96 7.93 -19.04
N GLN A 55 -3.68 6.62 -19.15
CA GLN A 55 -4.59 5.64 -19.73
C GLN A 55 -5.09 4.62 -18.71
N TYR A 56 -4.31 4.36 -17.67
CA TYR A 56 -4.56 3.30 -16.71
C TYR A 56 -4.44 3.79 -15.28
N THR A 57 -5.08 3.05 -14.38
CA THR A 57 -4.94 3.23 -12.93
C THR A 57 -5.08 1.88 -12.23
N SER A 58 -4.57 1.76 -11.02
CA SER A 58 -4.82 0.60 -10.17
C SER A 58 -5.46 1.01 -8.84
N VAL A 59 -6.32 0.16 -8.32
CA VAL A 59 -6.92 0.31 -6.99
C VAL A 59 -6.77 -1.00 -6.26
N ALA A 60 -6.08 -0.97 -5.12
CA ALA A 60 -5.77 -2.17 -4.34
C ALA A 60 -5.17 -3.30 -5.20
N GLY A 61 -4.30 -2.97 -6.16
CA GLY A 61 -3.62 -3.93 -7.02
C GLY A 61 -4.46 -4.51 -8.16
N VAL A 62 -5.66 -4.00 -8.41
CA VAL A 62 -6.53 -4.37 -9.54
C VAL A 62 -6.40 -3.30 -10.63
N LEU A 63 -6.28 -3.71 -11.88
CA LEU A 63 -6.05 -2.82 -13.03
C LEU A 63 -7.37 -2.36 -13.66
N PHE A 64 -7.46 -1.06 -13.93
CA PHE A 64 -8.57 -0.38 -14.58
C PHE A 64 -8.09 0.56 -15.68
N ASP A 65 -9.02 0.97 -16.55
CA ASP A 65 -8.84 2.19 -17.35
C ASP A 65 -8.75 3.42 -16.44
N LYS A 66 -8.28 4.54 -16.99
CA LYS A 66 -8.04 5.78 -16.21
C LYS A 66 -9.30 6.32 -15.56
N GLU A 67 -10.41 6.26 -16.25
CA GLU A 67 -11.73 6.75 -15.84
C GLU A 67 -12.43 5.81 -14.85
N LYS A 68 -11.90 4.61 -14.64
CA LYS A 68 -12.51 3.54 -13.84
C LYS A 68 -13.91 3.17 -14.35
N THR A 69 -14.02 3.02 -15.65
CA THR A 69 -15.23 2.53 -16.33
C THR A 69 -15.07 1.09 -16.80
N VAL A 70 -13.83 0.63 -16.95
CA VAL A 70 -13.48 -0.71 -17.39
C VAL A 70 -12.57 -1.39 -16.36
N LEU A 71 -12.96 -2.58 -15.91
CA LEU A 71 -12.08 -3.47 -15.15
C LEU A 71 -11.30 -4.33 -16.14
N ILE A 72 -9.97 -4.13 -16.18
CA ILE A 72 -9.09 -4.77 -17.16
C ILE A 72 -8.54 -6.08 -16.62
N GLN A 73 -8.01 -6.10 -15.39
CA GLN A 73 -7.44 -7.32 -14.82
C GLN A 73 -7.50 -7.34 -13.30
N TYR A 74 -8.10 -8.39 -12.76
CA TYR A 74 -7.98 -8.80 -11.37
C TYR A 74 -6.84 -9.81 -11.25
N PRO A 75 -5.86 -9.63 -10.37
CA PRO A 75 -4.75 -10.57 -10.22
C PRO A 75 -5.21 -11.94 -9.73
N THR A 76 -4.83 -12.98 -10.47
CA THR A 76 -5.32 -14.37 -10.30
C THR A 76 -5.10 -14.94 -8.89
N SER A 77 -3.98 -14.60 -8.24
CA SER A 77 -3.61 -15.10 -6.90
C SER A 77 -3.78 -14.09 -5.78
N LYS A 78 -4.64 -13.08 -5.97
CA LYS A 78 -5.04 -12.22 -4.85
C LYS A 78 -5.64 -13.07 -3.72
N PRO A 79 -5.28 -12.79 -2.45
CA PRO A 79 -5.66 -13.66 -1.32
C PRO A 79 -7.11 -13.46 -0.84
N GLU A 80 -7.80 -12.44 -1.36
CA GLU A 80 -9.17 -12.13 -0.97
C GLU A 80 -10.13 -13.23 -1.45
N VAL A 81 -11.03 -13.64 -0.57
CA VAL A 81 -12.10 -14.63 -0.87
C VAL A 81 -13.36 -13.98 -1.43
N SER A 82 -13.46 -12.67 -1.35
CA SER A 82 -14.55 -11.87 -1.92
C SER A 82 -14.01 -10.61 -2.56
N TYR A 83 -14.66 -10.14 -3.63
CA TYR A 83 -14.28 -8.88 -4.26
C TYR A 83 -15.53 -8.09 -4.65
N ALA A 84 -15.52 -6.78 -4.37
CA ALA A 84 -16.55 -5.88 -4.85
C ALA A 84 -16.01 -5.01 -5.98
N ILE A 85 -16.61 -5.15 -7.15
CA ILE A 85 -16.33 -4.32 -8.30
C ILE A 85 -16.79 -2.89 -7.99
N PRO A 86 -15.92 -1.87 -8.15
CA PRO A 86 -16.28 -0.49 -7.84
C PRO A 86 -17.49 0.02 -8.62
N ASN A 87 -18.27 0.88 -7.97
CA ASN A 87 -19.35 1.59 -8.67
C ASN A 87 -18.80 2.43 -9.83
N GLY A 88 -19.52 2.47 -10.95
CA GLY A 88 -19.12 3.19 -12.15
C GLY A 88 -18.45 2.31 -13.21
N ILE A 89 -18.01 1.10 -12.86
CA ILE A 89 -17.57 0.11 -13.85
C ILE A 89 -18.77 -0.27 -14.73
N THR A 90 -18.58 -0.15 -16.04
CA THR A 90 -19.58 -0.48 -17.06
C THR A 90 -19.23 -1.73 -17.86
N LYS A 91 -17.92 -2.07 -17.92
CA LYS A 91 -17.39 -3.23 -18.64
C LYS A 91 -16.39 -4.01 -17.81
N ILE A 92 -16.45 -5.34 -17.90
CA ILE A 92 -15.43 -6.27 -17.41
C ILE A 92 -14.80 -6.90 -18.64
N GLU A 93 -13.49 -6.74 -18.76
CA GLU A 93 -12.71 -7.13 -19.96
C GLU A 93 -12.52 -8.65 -20.09
N TYR A 94 -12.11 -9.04 -21.29
CA TYR A 94 -11.71 -10.39 -21.70
C TYR A 94 -10.71 -10.99 -20.70
N TYR A 95 -11.06 -12.16 -20.12
CA TYR A 95 -10.28 -12.87 -19.09
C TYR A 95 -9.92 -12.05 -17.82
N ALA A 96 -10.64 -11.01 -17.51
CA ALA A 96 -10.33 -10.10 -16.39
C ALA A 96 -10.19 -10.82 -15.04
N PHE A 97 -10.94 -11.87 -14.78
CA PHE A 97 -10.91 -12.72 -13.58
C PHE A 97 -10.48 -14.17 -13.88
N PHE A 98 -9.81 -14.41 -15.00
CA PHE A 98 -9.42 -15.77 -15.39
C PHE A 98 -8.73 -16.52 -14.24
N TYR A 99 -9.22 -17.74 -13.94
CA TYR A 99 -8.64 -18.67 -12.94
C TYR A 99 -8.54 -18.08 -11.52
N CYS A 100 -9.45 -17.18 -11.13
CA CYS A 100 -9.48 -16.58 -9.77
C CYS A 100 -10.11 -17.56 -8.77
N GLU A 101 -9.43 -18.66 -8.45
CA GLU A 101 -9.94 -19.74 -7.59
C GLU A 101 -10.03 -19.35 -6.11
N ASN A 102 -9.45 -18.24 -5.68
CA ASN A 102 -9.59 -17.76 -4.29
C ASN A 102 -10.96 -17.10 -4.03
N LEU A 103 -11.67 -16.64 -5.08
CA LEU A 103 -12.92 -15.94 -4.90
C LEU A 103 -14.09 -16.92 -4.70
N ASP A 104 -14.77 -16.83 -3.55
CA ASP A 104 -16.02 -17.52 -3.23
C ASP A 104 -17.24 -16.69 -3.63
N SER A 105 -17.10 -15.35 -3.64
CA SER A 105 -18.18 -14.43 -3.98
C SER A 105 -17.67 -13.16 -4.65
N ILE A 106 -18.55 -12.51 -5.43
CA ILE A 106 -18.25 -11.24 -6.07
C ILE A 106 -19.48 -10.31 -6.00
N SER A 107 -19.23 -9.02 -5.71
CA SER A 107 -20.26 -7.98 -5.81
C SER A 107 -20.13 -7.28 -7.15
N ILE A 108 -21.23 -7.23 -7.91
CA ILE A 108 -21.31 -6.60 -9.23
C ILE A 108 -22.27 -5.40 -9.13
N PRO A 109 -21.82 -4.17 -9.43
CA PRO A 109 -22.67 -3.00 -9.38
C PRO A 109 -23.63 -2.96 -10.58
N SER A 110 -24.78 -2.31 -10.40
CA SER A 110 -25.79 -2.16 -11.46
C SER A 110 -25.36 -1.28 -12.64
N SER A 111 -24.19 -0.67 -12.54
CA SER A 111 -23.54 0.06 -13.64
C SER A 111 -22.94 -0.87 -14.70
N VAL A 112 -22.64 -2.14 -14.37
CA VAL A 112 -22.07 -3.10 -15.33
C VAL A 112 -23.13 -3.45 -16.37
N LEU A 113 -22.75 -3.25 -17.64
CA LEU A 113 -23.61 -3.49 -18.81
C LEU A 113 -23.04 -4.58 -19.72
N TYR A 114 -21.72 -4.84 -19.62
CA TYR A 114 -21.03 -5.78 -20.50
C TYR A 114 -19.99 -6.61 -19.72
N ILE A 115 -20.03 -7.91 -19.89
CA ILE A 115 -19.06 -8.88 -19.37
C ILE A 115 -18.53 -9.65 -20.56
N ASP A 116 -17.25 -9.45 -20.86
CA ASP A 116 -16.60 -9.98 -22.07
C ASP A 116 -16.38 -11.48 -21.98
N GLU A 117 -16.04 -12.09 -23.10
CA GLU A 117 -15.81 -13.53 -23.22
C GLU A 117 -14.78 -14.01 -22.21
N GLY A 118 -15.11 -15.08 -21.48
CA GLY A 118 -14.24 -15.71 -20.50
C GLY A 118 -13.82 -14.83 -19.33
N ALA A 119 -14.45 -13.67 -19.13
CA ALA A 119 -14.09 -12.77 -18.04
C ALA A 119 -13.98 -13.49 -16.69
N PHE A 120 -14.84 -14.49 -16.44
CA PHE A 120 -14.84 -15.34 -15.25
C PHE A 120 -14.54 -16.82 -15.55
N LEU A 121 -13.81 -17.09 -16.63
CA LEU A 121 -13.47 -18.46 -16.97
C LEU A 121 -12.60 -19.10 -15.87
N ASP A 122 -12.96 -20.34 -15.50
CA ASP A 122 -12.31 -21.13 -14.46
C ASP A 122 -12.30 -20.52 -13.04
N CYS A 123 -13.20 -19.60 -12.73
CA CYS A 123 -13.48 -19.14 -11.36
C CYS A 123 -14.36 -20.14 -10.61
N LYS A 124 -13.86 -21.37 -10.40
CA LYS A 124 -14.67 -22.55 -9.96
C LYS A 124 -15.26 -22.45 -8.56
N ASN A 125 -14.74 -21.57 -7.72
CA ASN A 125 -15.16 -21.46 -6.33
C ASN A 125 -16.20 -20.36 -6.09
N ILE A 126 -16.55 -19.55 -7.09
CA ILE A 126 -17.59 -18.53 -6.96
C ILE A 126 -18.94 -19.23 -6.76
N LYS A 127 -19.58 -18.97 -5.62
CA LYS A 127 -20.88 -19.51 -5.23
C LYS A 127 -21.98 -18.46 -5.26
N ASP A 128 -21.63 -17.23 -4.88
CA ASP A 128 -22.58 -16.15 -4.68
C ASP A 128 -22.19 -14.89 -5.46
N ILE A 129 -23.17 -14.33 -6.18
CA ILE A 129 -23.07 -13.03 -6.85
C ILE A 129 -24.01 -12.07 -6.14
N TYR A 130 -23.45 -10.97 -5.62
CA TYR A 130 -24.22 -9.88 -5.01
C TYR A 130 -24.41 -8.75 -6.02
N TYR A 131 -25.53 -8.73 -6.71
CA TYR A 131 -25.83 -7.72 -7.71
C TYR A 131 -26.63 -6.57 -7.10
N SER A 132 -26.15 -5.32 -7.26
CA SER A 132 -26.81 -4.16 -6.65
C SER A 132 -28.09 -3.73 -7.39
N GLY A 133 -28.32 -4.22 -8.60
CA GLY A 133 -29.54 -3.96 -9.39
C GLY A 133 -30.61 -5.03 -9.22
N SER A 134 -31.72 -4.82 -9.90
CA SER A 134 -32.83 -5.78 -9.96
C SER A 134 -32.52 -6.97 -10.87
N GLU A 135 -33.28 -8.05 -10.74
CA GLU A 135 -33.21 -9.21 -11.64
C GLU A 135 -33.43 -8.82 -13.12
N ALA A 136 -34.33 -7.86 -13.37
CA ALA A 136 -34.58 -7.37 -14.73
C ALA A 136 -33.34 -6.64 -15.32
N GLN A 137 -32.60 -5.91 -14.49
CA GLN A 137 -31.34 -5.26 -14.92
C GLN A 137 -30.23 -6.29 -15.16
N TRP A 138 -30.11 -7.31 -14.32
CA TRP A 138 -29.17 -8.41 -14.53
C TRP A 138 -29.36 -9.08 -15.87
N LYS A 139 -30.61 -9.41 -16.23
CA LYS A 139 -30.96 -10.03 -17.52
C LYS A 139 -30.64 -9.16 -18.74
N ASN A 140 -30.43 -7.88 -18.55
CA ASN A 140 -30.06 -6.95 -19.62
C ASN A 140 -28.53 -6.76 -19.74
N ILE A 141 -27.72 -7.36 -18.85
CA ILE A 141 -26.26 -7.36 -19.01
C ILE A 141 -25.95 -8.27 -20.20
N CYS A 142 -25.15 -7.76 -21.15
CA CYS A 142 -24.54 -8.57 -22.17
C CYS A 142 -23.42 -9.40 -21.54
N ILE A 143 -23.64 -10.69 -21.36
CA ILE A 143 -22.66 -11.64 -20.84
C ILE A 143 -22.28 -12.55 -22.00
N GLU A 144 -21.01 -12.43 -22.45
CA GLU A 144 -20.47 -13.24 -23.53
C GLU A 144 -20.18 -14.68 -23.09
N GLU A 145 -19.74 -15.53 -24.01
CA GLU A 145 -19.49 -16.95 -23.78
C GLU A 145 -18.40 -17.20 -22.70
N HIS A 146 -18.34 -18.40 -22.16
CA HIS A 146 -17.36 -18.87 -21.18
C HIS A 146 -17.38 -18.13 -19.82
N ASN A 147 -18.59 -17.73 -19.39
CA ASN A 147 -18.83 -17.08 -18.10
C ASN A 147 -19.72 -17.93 -17.17
N GLU A 148 -19.67 -19.27 -17.31
CA GLU A 148 -20.51 -20.21 -16.53
C GLU A 148 -20.29 -20.08 -15.03
N SER A 149 -19.11 -19.68 -14.58
CA SER A 149 -18.79 -19.47 -13.16
C SER A 149 -19.72 -18.48 -12.48
N ILE A 150 -20.18 -17.44 -13.18
CA ILE A 150 -21.10 -16.44 -12.63
C ILE A 150 -22.57 -16.70 -13.02
N THR A 151 -22.82 -17.25 -14.20
CA THR A 151 -24.21 -17.51 -14.63
C THR A 151 -24.85 -18.69 -13.90
N ASN A 152 -24.06 -19.62 -13.36
CA ASN A 152 -24.49 -20.76 -12.55
C ASN A 152 -24.44 -20.48 -11.03
N ALA A 153 -23.91 -19.33 -10.59
CA ALA A 153 -23.85 -18.96 -9.19
C ALA A 153 -25.22 -18.53 -8.63
N ASN A 154 -25.34 -18.48 -7.31
CA ASN A 154 -26.52 -17.91 -6.65
C ASN A 154 -26.49 -16.37 -6.78
N ILE A 155 -27.48 -15.79 -7.46
CA ILE A 155 -27.53 -14.35 -7.67
C ILE A 155 -28.47 -13.70 -6.65
N HIS A 156 -27.91 -12.81 -5.83
CA HIS A 156 -28.63 -12.01 -4.85
C HIS A 156 -28.88 -10.61 -5.42
N TYR A 157 -30.11 -10.31 -5.77
CA TYR A 157 -30.51 -9.04 -6.40
C TYR A 157 -30.81 -7.94 -5.38
N ASN A 158 -30.72 -6.67 -5.81
CA ASN A 158 -30.98 -5.49 -4.99
C ASN A 158 -30.11 -5.44 -3.73
N HIS A 159 -28.88 -6.00 -3.81
CA HIS A 159 -27.98 -5.99 -2.69
C HIS A 159 -27.54 -4.56 -2.36
N THR A 160 -27.80 -4.13 -1.13
CA THR A 160 -27.31 -2.89 -0.56
C THR A 160 -26.29 -3.21 0.51
N HIS A 161 -25.17 -2.49 0.51
CA HIS A 161 -24.11 -2.74 1.49
C HIS A 161 -24.50 -2.19 2.88
N ASP A 162 -24.36 -3.02 3.89
CA ASP A 162 -24.43 -2.65 5.32
C ASP A 162 -23.00 -2.61 5.87
N TYR A 163 -22.39 -1.44 5.82
CA TYR A 163 -21.00 -1.25 6.21
C TYR A 163 -20.82 -1.11 7.71
N LYS A 164 -19.96 -1.95 8.28
CA LYS A 164 -19.42 -1.81 9.62
C LYS A 164 -18.07 -1.13 9.59
N ALA A 165 -17.89 -0.11 10.42
CA ALA A 165 -16.67 0.67 10.50
C ALA A 165 -15.68 0.05 11.49
N THR A 166 -14.41 -0.07 11.08
CA THR A 166 -13.28 -0.44 11.93
C THR A 166 -12.20 0.62 11.80
N VAL A 167 -11.83 1.26 12.91
CA VAL A 167 -10.84 2.33 12.94
C VAL A 167 -9.43 1.75 13.08
N THR A 168 -8.53 2.21 12.24
CA THR A 168 -7.07 2.04 12.38
C THR A 168 -6.49 3.38 12.77
N GLU A 169 -6.00 3.48 14.00
CA GLU A 169 -5.44 4.73 14.53
C GLU A 169 -4.14 5.11 13.80
N PRO A 170 -3.86 6.43 13.64
CA PRO A 170 -2.62 6.88 13.04
C PRO A 170 -1.42 6.59 13.95
N THR A 171 -0.29 6.25 13.35
CA THR A 171 1.00 6.14 14.01
C THR A 171 1.79 7.46 13.92
N CYS A 172 3.04 7.46 14.37
CA CYS A 172 3.89 8.65 14.20
C CYS A 172 4.17 8.98 12.73
N THR A 173 4.18 7.98 11.86
CA THR A 173 4.62 8.08 10.46
C THR A 173 3.55 7.67 9.46
N GLU A 174 2.57 6.89 9.89
CA GLU A 174 1.51 6.36 9.02
C GLU A 174 0.17 7.01 9.32
N ARG A 175 -0.61 7.25 8.27
CA ARG A 175 -1.97 7.77 8.37
C ARG A 175 -2.90 6.75 9.02
N GLY A 176 -3.77 7.20 9.91
CA GLY A 176 -4.94 6.45 10.33
C GLY A 176 -6.02 6.46 9.26
N TYR A 177 -6.92 5.47 9.32
CA TYR A 177 -8.08 5.39 8.42
C TYR A 177 -9.18 4.54 9.05
N THR A 178 -10.40 4.69 8.54
CA THR A 178 -11.51 3.79 8.87
C THR A 178 -11.73 2.84 7.71
N THR A 179 -11.72 1.54 7.97
CA THR A 179 -12.16 0.52 7.03
C THR A 179 -13.66 0.29 7.24
N TYR A 180 -14.42 0.42 6.16
CA TYR A 180 -15.85 0.12 6.11
C TYR A 180 -16.02 -1.22 5.39
N THR A 181 -16.54 -2.23 6.08
CA THR A 181 -16.71 -3.59 5.53
C THR A 181 -18.18 -4.00 5.57
N CYS A 182 -18.72 -4.41 4.44
CA CYS A 182 -20.07 -4.98 4.37
C CYS A 182 -20.09 -6.36 5.04
N SER A 183 -20.99 -6.54 5.99
CA SER A 183 -21.10 -7.80 6.76
C SER A 183 -21.66 -8.97 5.96
N VAL A 184 -22.22 -8.73 4.77
CA VAL A 184 -22.87 -9.74 3.93
C VAL A 184 -21.95 -10.22 2.81
N CYS A 185 -21.41 -9.29 2.01
CA CYS A 185 -20.63 -9.64 0.81
C CYS A 185 -19.12 -9.43 0.98
N GLY A 186 -18.65 -8.91 2.14
CA GLY A 186 -17.22 -8.65 2.38
C GLY A 186 -16.66 -7.43 1.65
N ASP A 187 -17.47 -6.72 0.85
CA ASP A 187 -17.01 -5.47 0.22
C ASP A 187 -16.43 -4.53 1.25
N SER A 188 -15.29 -3.93 0.94
CA SER A 188 -14.65 -3.00 1.87
C SER A 188 -13.95 -1.85 1.16
N TYR A 189 -14.00 -0.68 1.80
CA TYR A 189 -13.24 0.47 1.36
C TYR A 189 -12.63 1.21 2.56
N LYS A 190 -11.56 1.98 2.31
CA LYS A 190 -10.93 2.83 3.31
C LYS A 190 -11.35 4.28 3.11
N GLY A 191 -11.68 4.94 4.21
CA GLY A 191 -12.07 6.35 4.23
C GLY A 191 -11.69 7.00 5.55
N SER A 192 -12.15 8.22 5.78
CA SER A 192 -11.94 8.96 7.04
C SER A 192 -10.46 8.96 7.45
N TYR A 193 -9.58 9.35 6.54
CA TYR A 193 -8.14 9.38 6.80
C TYR A 193 -7.78 10.45 7.82
N VAL A 194 -6.88 10.09 8.74
CA VAL A 194 -6.29 10.99 9.75
C VAL A 194 -4.79 11.05 9.52
N ASP A 195 -4.23 12.25 9.48
CA ASP A 195 -2.81 12.42 9.22
C ASP A 195 -1.95 11.80 10.32
N PRO A 196 -0.69 11.40 10.00
CA PRO A 196 0.25 10.87 10.97
C PRO A 196 0.44 11.83 12.14
N LEU A 197 0.57 11.28 13.34
CA LEU A 197 0.72 12.07 14.58
C LEU A 197 2.05 12.85 14.67
N GLY A 198 3.01 12.54 13.80
CA GLY A 198 4.38 13.01 13.90
C GLY A 198 5.10 12.44 15.12
N HIS A 199 6.40 12.73 15.23
CA HIS A 199 7.17 12.38 16.41
C HIS A 199 7.08 13.48 17.46
N ASN A 200 6.92 13.10 18.73
CA ASN A 200 7.00 13.99 19.89
C ASN A 200 8.21 13.58 20.72
N TYR A 201 9.34 14.24 20.48
CA TYR A 201 10.59 13.90 21.12
C TYR A 201 10.73 14.52 22.53
N LYS A 202 11.14 13.68 23.49
CA LYS A 202 11.58 14.10 24.82
C LYS A 202 12.91 13.44 25.10
N ASN A 203 13.92 14.22 25.41
CA ASN A 203 15.30 13.74 25.64
C ASN A 203 15.78 12.83 24.47
N GLY A 204 15.56 13.26 23.24
CA GLY A 204 15.99 12.56 22.03
C GLY A 204 15.26 11.24 21.75
N THR A 205 14.12 10.97 22.40
CA THR A 205 13.33 9.76 22.17
C THR A 205 11.87 10.15 21.99
N CYS A 206 11.22 9.64 20.94
CA CYS A 206 9.81 9.86 20.73
C CYS A 206 9.00 9.18 21.83
N THR A 207 8.13 9.94 22.50
CA THR A 207 7.32 9.44 23.61
C THR A 207 6.20 8.48 23.18
N ARG A 208 5.88 8.43 21.86
CA ARG A 208 4.83 7.57 21.32
C ARG A 208 5.39 6.24 20.78
N CYS A 209 6.45 6.29 19.96
CA CYS A 209 6.96 5.10 19.26
C CYS A 209 8.38 4.68 19.69
N GLY A 210 9.05 5.43 20.56
CA GLY A 210 10.39 5.11 21.06
C GLY A 210 11.53 5.37 20.07
N VAL A 211 11.24 5.83 18.84
CA VAL A 211 12.27 6.15 17.85
C VAL A 211 13.16 7.28 18.36
N LYS A 212 14.46 7.15 18.12
CA LYS A 212 15.46 8.19 18.44
C LYS A 212 15.39 9.33 17.44
N ASP A 213 15.49 10.57 17.95
CA ASP A 213 15.66 11.74 17.11
C ASP A 213 17.08 11.73 16.51
N PRO A 214 17.25 11.63 15.17
CA PRO A 214 18.56 11.61 14.54
C PRO A 214 19.34 12.93 14.74
N ASN A 215 18.65 14.01 15.08
CA ASN A 215 19.26 15.33 15.31
C ASN A 215 19.48 15.63 16.80
N TYR A 216 19.08 14.70 17.70
CA TYR A 216 19.23 14.91 19.13
C TYR A 216 20.70 14.89 19.52
N LYS A 217 21.13 16.00 20.06
CA LYS A 217 22.45 16.14 20.72
C LYS A 217 22.19 16.18 22.22
N PRO A 218 22.65 15.18 23.00
CA PRO A 218 22.58 15.25 24.44
C PRO A 218 23.26 16.54 24.94
N GLN A 219 22.52 17.33 25.69
CA GLN A 219 23.08 18.50 26.34
C GLN A 219 23.63 18.07 27.72
N ALA A 220 24.85 18.40 28.00
CA ALA A 220 25.44 18.12 29.29
C ALA A 220 25.22 19.34 30.20
N ASP A 221 24.50 19.14 31.30
CA ASP A 221 24.26 20.16 32.32
C ASP A 221 25.35 20.07 33.39
N PHE A 222 26.58 20.44 32.99
CA PHE A 222 27.67 20.54 33.96
C PHE A 222 27.61 21.88 34.69
N THR A 223 27.58 21.82 36.02
CA THR A 223 27.47 23.01 36.89
C THR A 223 28.67 23.93 36.85
N ASP A 224 29.81 23.39 36.42
CA ASP A 224 31.10 24.09 36.30
C ASP A 224 31.42 24.56 34.88
N VAL A 225 30.50 24.42 33.93
CA VAL A 225 30.60 24.87 32.53
C VAL A 225 29.42 25.80 32.23
N ALA A 226 29.57 27.08 32.55
CA ALA A 226 28.54 28.07 32.33
C ALA A 226 28.24 28.28 30.85
N ALA A 227 26.96 28.46 30.49
CA ALA A 227 26.57 28.86 29.16
C ALA A 227 27.28 30.16 28.74
N GLY A 228 27.91 30.13 27.54
CA GLY A 228 28.72 31.25 27.04
C GLY A 228 30.17 31.29 27.54
N SER A 229 30.61 30.33 28.37
CA SER A 229 32.05 30.18 28.68
C SER A 229 32.83 29.75 27.41
N TYR A 230 34.12 30.00 27.41
CA TYR A 230 35.01 29.71 26.26
C TYR A 230 35.01 28.24 25.82
N CYS A 231 34.69 27.34 26.71
CA CYS A 231 34.67 25.88 26.45
C CYS A 231 33.26 25.29 26.31
N TYR A 232 32.21 26.09 26.51
CA TYR A 232 30.82 25.56 26.54
C TYR A 232 30.45 24.74 25.28
N ASP A 233 30.59 25.34 24.10
CA ASP A 233 30.22 24.69 22.84
C ASP A 233 31.09 23.46 22.56
N ALA A 234 32.39 23.52 22.86
CA ALA A 234 33.30 22.40 22.69
C ALA A 234 32.97 21.23 23.63
N VAL A 235 32.58 21.51 24.88
CA VAL A 235 32.17 20.52 25.87
C VAL A 235 30.84 19.86 25.43
N GLN A 236 29.84 20.67 25.03
CA GLN A 236 28.59 20.17 24.52
C GLN A 236 28.80 19.26 23.29
N TRP A 237 29.64 19.68 22.34
CA TRP A 237 30.01 18.88 21.17
C TRP A 237 30.68 17.56 21.56
N ALA A 238 31.64 17.60 22.48
CA ALA A 238 32.38 16.42 22.90
C ALA A 238 31.49 15.38 23.63
N VAL A 239 30.54 15.84 24.44
CA VAL A 239 29.54 14.95 25.08
C VAL A 239 28.57 14.39 24.06
N ALA A 240 28.05 15.24 23.17
CA ALA A 240 27.10 14.81 22.12
C ALA A 240 27.69 13.76 21.16
N ASN A 241 29.02 13.77 20.97
CA ASN A 241 29.72 12.79 20.13
C ASN A 241 30.37 11.65 20.94
N GLY A 242 30.08 11.53 22.23
CA GLY A 242 30.55 10.42 23.08
C GLY A 242 32.05 10.45 23.40
N ILE A 243 32.72 11.58 23.13
CA ILE A 243 34.18 11.76 23.34
C ILE A 243 34.47 11.80 24.84
N THR A 244 33.62 12.47 25.60
CA THR A 244 33.74 12.57 27.06
C THR A 244 32.36 12.44 27.75
N LYS A 245 32.39 12.14 29.05
CA LYS A 245 31.19 12.13 29.92
C LYS A 245 31.33 13.09 31.10
N GLY A 246 32.38 13.92 31.13
CA GLY A 246 32.76 14.72 32.27
C GLY A 246 33.62 13.93 33.28
N THR A 247 33.93 14.54 34.40
CA THR A 247 34.65 13.93 35.54
C THR A 247 33.65 13.18 36.44
N ASP A 248 32.42 13.65 36.51
CA ASP A 248 31.29 12.99 37.12
C ASP A 248 29.99 13.39 36.40
N THR A 249 28.84 13.07 36.95
CA THR A 249 27.49 13.33 36.34
C THR A 249 27.15 14.82 36.27
N THR A 250 27.82 15.66 37.03
CA THR A 250 27.50 17.09 37.18
C THR A 250 28.68 18.02 36.94
N HIS A 251 29.90 17.48 36.79
CA HIS A 251 31.11 18.28 36.58
C HIS A 251 31.90 17.81 35.38
N PHE A 252 32.40 18.77 34.60
CA PHE A 252 33.34 18.55 33.51
C PHE A 252 34.79 18.76 33.92
N SER A 253 35.01 19.67 34.88
CA SER A 253 36.32 20.10 35.40
C SER A 253 37.23 20.70 34.31
N PRO A 254 36.81 21.79 33.64
CA PRO A 254 37.52 22.33 32.45
C PRO A 254 38.95 22.83 32.75
N SER A 255 39.26 23.10 34.02
CA SER A 255 40.59 23.55 34.48
C SER A 255 41.47 22.40 35.00
N ALA A 256 40.98 21.16 35.02
CA ALA A 256 41.76 20.02 35.47
C ALA A 256 42.81 19.62 34.42
N THR A 257 43.97 19.12 34.90
CA THR A 257 45.01 18.61 34.04
C THR A 257 44.64 17.25 33.46
N CYS A 258 44.86 17.08 32.14
CA CYS A 258 44.67 15.79 31.47
C CYS A 258 46.00 15.01 31.43
N THR A 259 45.88 13.68 31.63
CA THR A 259 47.03 12.78 31.38
C THR A 259 47.22 12.61 29.87
N ARG A 260 48.43 12.20 29.43
CA ARG A 260 48.68 11.84 28.02
C ARG A 260 47.72 10.76 27.50
N GLY A 261 47.38 9.77 28.34
CA GLY A 261 46.45 8.73 27.98
C GLY A 261 45.03 9.24 27.75
N GLN A 262 44.55 10.18 28.57
CA GLN A 262 43.24 10.82 28.38
C GLN A 262 43.20 11.63 27.07
N VAL A 263 44.25 12.39 26.77
CA VAL A 263 44.32 13.14 25.51
C VAL A 263 44.27 12.23 24.30
N VAL A 264 45.05 11.13 24.30
CA VAL A 264 45.05 10.15 23.21
C VAL A 264 43.68 9.49 23.07
N THR A 265 43.01 9.15 24.18
CA THR A 265 41.68 8.58 24.18
C THR A 265 40.63 9.54 23.58
N PHE A 266 40.70 10.82 23.93
CA PHE A 266 39.78 11.82 23.35
C PHE A 266 40.01 12.00 21.86
N LEU A 267 41.26 12.05 21.40
CA LEU A 267 41.60 12.15 19.97
C LEU A 267 41.15 10.92 19.19
N TYR A 268 41.28 9.72 19.77
CA TYR A 268 40.80 8.47 19.14
C TYR A 268 39.27 8.44 18.97
N ARG A 269 38.51 8.91 19.98
CA ARG A 269 37.05 8.97 19.92
C ARG A 269 36.51 10.09 19.05
N ALA A 270 37.33 11.06 18.69
CA ALA A 270 36.94 12.17 17.83
C ALA A 270 37.11 11.90 16.34
N GLN A 271 37.66 10.73 15.98
CA GLN A 271 37.73 10.22 14.60
C GLN A 271 36.42 9.52 14.20
#